data_f14b211af0c8412035739dcc5a418d4c
#
_entry.id   f14b211af0c8412035739dcc5a418d4c
#
_cell.length_a   1.000
_cell.length_b   1.000
_cell.length_c   1.000
_cell.angle_alpha   90.00
_cell.angle_beta   90.00
_cell.angle_gamma   90.00
#
_symmetry.space_group_name_H-M   'P 1'
#
loop_
_entity.id
_entity.type
_entity.pdbx_description
1 polymer ?
#
loop_
_entity_poly.entity_id
_entity_poly.type
_entity_poly.pdbx_seq_one_letter_code
_entity_poly.pdbx_strand_id
1 'polypeptide(L)'
;MHRARSEHGTRGPVWLFDLDNTLHRASHAIFPRINRAMTAYIVEKLGVAHDEANLMRASYTERYGAVLLGLIRHHAIDPHEFLAQVHELPPLADVLRAERGIARLVAGLPGRKILLTNAPAHYAMPILEALGIRRHFERCVSIEDMADRRAWRAKPDATMLRRLLVREGLAPARTWLVEDTRSHLKHLRHFGIKTVWITGHLPIRNSLGKVMPRSGRPHYVDIKVQSLRELRASLATGEGAKRVARAARQSNPN
;
A
#
# COMPACT_ATOMS: atom_id res chain seq x y z
N MET A 1 -21.20 -21.91 19.54
CA MET A 1 -21.43 -22.40 18.15
C MET A 1 -20.30 -21.88 17.28
N HIS A 2 -19.25 -22.67 17.07
CA HIS A 2 -18.14 -22.37 16.16
C HIS A 2 -18.63 -22.62 14.72
N ARG A 3 -18.79 -21.57 13.94
CA ARG A 3 -18.98 -21.70 12.49
C ARG A 3 -17.69 -22.29 11.91
N ALA A 4 -17.77 -23.52 11.42
CA ALA A 4 -16.74 -24.16 10.64
C ALA A 4 -16.32 -23.22 9.49
N ARG A 5 -15.07 -22.79 9.49
CA ARG A 5 -14.45 -22.14 8.32
C ARG A 5 -14.41 -23.19 7.23
N SER A 6 -15.16 -22.95 6.16
CA SER A 6 -15.17 -23.80 4.98
C SER A 6 -13.74 -23.95 4.45
N GLU A 7 -13.24 -25.17 4.43
CA GLU A 7 -11.98 -25.59 3.79
C GLU A 7 -12.07 -25.54 2.26
N HIS A 8 -12.39 -24.38 1.72
CA HIS A 8 -12.16 -24.11 0.31
C HIS A 8 -10.92 -23.22 0.21
N GLY A 9 -9.76 -23.84 0.29
CA GLY A 9 -8.49 -23.23 -0.09
C GLY A 9 -8.61 -22.71 -1.52
N THR A 10 -8.95 -21.42 -1.67
CA THR A 10 -9.08 -20.77 -2.96
C THR A 10 -7.78 -20.91 -3.73
N ARG A 11 -7.78 -21.73 -4.79
CA ARG A 11 -6.60 -22.04 -5.64
C ARG A 11 -6.08 -20.83 -6.43
N GLY A 12 -6.65 -19.64 -6.27
CA GLY A 12 -6.31 -18.43 -7.00
C GLY A 12 -5.19 -17.60 -6.37
N PRO A 13 -4.73 -16.56 -7.09
CA PRO A 13 -3.78 -15.58 -6.57
C PRO A 13 -4.40 -14.78 -5.42
N VAL A 14 -3.53 -14.24 -4.56
CA VAL A 14 -3.90 -13.23 -3.56
C VAL A 14 -3.21 -11.92 -3.91
N TRP A 15 -3.96 -10.85 -3.98
CA TRP A 15 -3.48 -9.52 -4.28
C TRP A 15 -3.46 -8.68 -3.00
N LEU A 16 -2.28 -8.25 -2.60
CA LEU A 16 -2.07 -7.21 -1.61
C LEU A 16 -1.98 -5.89 -2.36
N PHE A 17 -2.95 -5.02 -2.22
CA PHE A 17 -2.98 -3.72 -2.87
C PHE A 17 -2.57 -2.63 -1.90
N ASP A 18 -1.61 -1.82 -2.29
CA ASP A 18 -1.47 -0.50 -1.73
C ASP A 18 -2.62 0.41 -2.18
N LEU A 19 -2.83 1.54 -1.49
CA LEU A 19 -3.91 2.49 -1.75
C LEU A 19 -3.43 3.69 -2.57
N ASP A 20 -2.55 4.48 -1.97
CA ASP A 20 -2.17 5.80 -2.44
C ASP A 20 -1.22 5.72 -3.63
N ASN A 21 -1.54 6.42 -4.74
CA ASN A 21 -0.84 6.29 -6.03
C ASN A 21 -0.88 4.90 -6.66
N THR A 22 -1.60 3.96 -6.07
CA THR A 22 -1.84 2.61 -6.59
C THR A 22 -3.27 2.46 -7.10
N LEU A 23 -4.27 2.67 -6.25
CA LEU A 23 -5.69 2.61 -6.60
C LEU A 23 -6.29 3.97 -6.98
N HIS A 24 -5.69 5.04 -6.50
CA HIS A 24 -6.04 6.41 -6.86
C HIS A 24 -4.82 7.32 -6.86
N ARG A 25 -4.94 8.51 -7.45
CA ARG A 25 -3.84 9.47 -7.60
C ARG A 25 -3.75 10.40 -6.37
N ALA A 26 -3.22 9.91 -5.26
CA ALA A 26 -3.07 10.69 -4.02
C ALA A 26 -2.15 11.91 -4.21
N SER A 27 -1.10 11.78 -5.02
CA SER A 27 -0.15 12.87 -5.33
C SER A 27 -0.77 14.08 -6.01
N HIS A 28 -2.00 13.98 -6.54
CA HIS A 28 -2.68 15.09 -7.20
C HIS A 28 -3.09 16.19 -6.21
N ALA A 29 -3.77 15.84 -5.13
CA ALA A 29 -4.31 16.82 -4.18
C ALA A 29 -4.20 16.37 -2.71
N ILE A 30 -4.27 15.07 -2.43
CA ILE A 30 -4.33 14.54 -1.06
C ILE A 30 -2.96 14.62 -0.39
N PHE A 31 -1.90 14.09 -1.00
CA PHE A 31 -0.56 14.12 -0.40
C PHE A 31 -0.02 15.53 -0.12
N PRO A 32 -0.21 16.55 -0.98
CA PRO A 32 0.18 17.91 -0.62
C PRO A 32 -0.51 18.41 0.66
N ARG A 33 -1.76 18.00 0.90
CA ARG A 33 -2.52 18.35 2.09
C ARG A 33 -2.01 17.62 3.33
N ILE A 34 -1.87 16.28 3.25
CA ILE A 34 -1.31 15.47 4.32
C ILE A 34 0.10 15.93 4.69
N ASN A 35 0.95 16.23 3.70
CA ASN A 35 2.31 16.72 3.94
C ASN A 35 2.32 18.05 4.72
N ARG A 36 1.43 18.99 4.37
CA ARG A 36 1.30 20.24 5.13
C ARG A 36 0.79 19.99 6.56
N ALA A 37 -0.21 19.13 6.72
CA ALA A 37 -0.74 18.79 8.03
C ALA A 37 0.33 18.10 8.92
N MET A 38 1.12 17.17 8.37
CA MET A 38 2.24 16.55 9.09
C MET A 38 3.29 17.58 9.49
N THR A 39 3.64 18.52 8.61
CA THR A 39 4.61 19.57 8.93
C THR A 39 4.08 20.49 10.02
N ALA A 40 2.83 20.93 9.91
CA ALA A 40 2.17 21.77 10.93
C ALA A 40 2.10 21.05 12.27
N TYR A 41 1.76 19.78 12.30
CA TYR A 41 1.74 18.96 13.52
C TYR A 41 3.13 18.90 14.19
N ILE A 42 4.19 18.68 13.40
CA ILE A 42 5.57 18.62 13.91
C ILE A 42 6.00 19.98 14.49
N VAL A 43 5.70 21.08 13.79
CA VAL A 43 5.98 22.43 14.30
C VAL A 43 5.26 22.69 15.63
N GLU A 44 3.97 22.38 15.69
CA GLU A 44 3.14 22.59 16.88
C GLU A 44 3.61 21.74 18.07
N LYS A 45 3.88 20.47 17.86
CA LYS A 45 4.20 19.53 18.96
C LYS A 45 5.64 19.62 19.43
N LEU A 46 6.57 19.96 18.54
CA LEU A 46 8.01 19.95 18.87
C LEU A 46 8.63 21.34 18.98
N GLY A 47 7.91 22.40 18.61
CA GLY A 47 8.40 23.78 18.66
C GLY A 47 9.56 24.06 17.69
N VAL A 48 9.71 23.26 16.63
CA VAL A 48 10.79 23.39 15.64
C VAL A 48 10.37 24.32 14.49
N ALA A 49 11.35 24.85 13.74
CA ALA A 49 11.07 25.66 12.56
C ALA A 49 10.42 24.84 11.45
N HIS A 50 9.63 25.50 10.58
CA HIS A 50 8.90 24.85 9.48
C HIS A 50 9.82 24.04 8.56
N ASP A 51 11.00 24.57 8.22
CA ASP A 51 11.94 23.88 7.32
C ASP A 51 12.56 22.66 8.00
N GLU A 52 12.85 22.74 9.30
CA GLU A 52 13.30 21.61 10.10
C GLU A 52 12.24 20.52 10.15
N ALA A 53 10.98 20.87 10.41
CA ALA A 53 9.86 19.94 10.40
C ALA A 53 9.72 19.22 9.03
N ASN A 54 9.92 19.92 7.92
CA ASN A 54 9.93 19.33 6.58
C ASN A 54 11.08 18.33 6.38
N LEU A 55 12.27 18.66 6.85
CA LEU A 55 13.44 17.77 6.81
C LEU A 55 13.21 16.52 7.67
N MET A 56 12.68 16.69 8.89
CA MET A 56 12.32 15.57 9.76
C MET A 56 11.32 14.64 9.09
N ARG A 57 10.24 15.19 8.52
CA ARG A 57 9.22 14.41 7.80
C ARG A 57 9.83 13.59 6.65
N ALA A 58 10.68 14.21 5.85
CA ALA A 58 11.34 13.54 4.74
C ALA A 58 12.30 12.43 5.20
N SER A 59 13.14 12.75 6.19
CA SER A 59 14.12 11.82 6.78
C SER A 59 13.43 10.61 7.44
N TYR A 60 12.33 10.84 8.18
CA TYR A 60 11.62 9.75 8.86
C TYR A 60 10.90 8.85 7.85
N THR A 61 10.34 9.41 6.78
CA THR A 61 9.78 8.59 5.70
C THR A 61 10.84 7.71 5.04
N GLU A 62 12.01 8.27 4.74
CA GLU A 62 13.10 7.53 4.10
C GLU A 62 13.67 6.44 5.02
N ARG A 63 13.89 6.78 6.30
CA ARG A 63 14.57 5.89 7.25
C ARG A 63 13.67 4.80 7.84
N TYR A 64 12.39 5.12 8.08
CA TYR A 64 11.47 4.24 8.82
C TYR A 64 10.29 3.74 7.97
N GLY A 65 10.12 4.25 6.76
CA GLY A 65 8.99 3.91 5.88
C GLY A 65 7.73 4.72 6.14
N ALA A 66 7.62 5.38 7.29
CA ALA A 66 6.53 6.29 7.64
C ALA A 66 7.00 7.35 8.63
N VAL A 67 6.50 8.59 8.48
CA VAL A 67 6.80 9.71 9.41
C VAL A 67 6.45 9.35 10.84
N LEU A 68 5.29 8.73 11.05
CA LEU A 68 4.80 8.30 12.36
C LEU A 68 5.84 7.49 13.14
N LEU A 69 6.51 6.54 12.49
CA LEU A 69 7.47 5.66 13.16
C LEU A 69 8.69 6.42 13.69
N GLY A 70 9.13 7.44 12.96
CA GLY A 70 10.18 8.35 13.42
C GLY A 70 9.72 9.20 14.60
N LEU A 71 8.52 9.75 14.53
CA LEU A 71 7.95 10.59 15.59
C LEU A 71 7.76 9.80 16.90
N ILE A 72 7.22 8.60 16.84
CA ILE A 72 7.10 7.72 18.02
C ILE A 72 8.46 7.42 18.61
N ARG A 73 9.43 7.09 17.76
CA ARG A 73 10.77 6.66 18.20
C ARG A 73 11.57 7.77 18.90
N HIS A 74 11.45 8.99 18.40
CA HIS A 74 12.34 10.09 18.82
C HIS A 74 11.65 11.15 19.67
N HIS A 75 10.32 11.22 19.66
CA HIS A 75 9.58 12.32 20.26
C HIS A 75 8.38 11.88 21.11
N ALA A 76 8.20 10.57 21.33
CA ALA A 76 7.12 10.01 22.14
C ALA A 76 5.71 10.54 21.77
N ILE A 77 5.45 10.81 20.49
CA ILE A 77 4.18 11.30 19.98
C ILE A 77 3.10 10.23 20.11
N ASP A 78 1.88 10.64 20.47
CA ASP A 78 0.71 9.77 20.40
C ASP A 78 0.37 9.44 18.93
N PRO A 79 0.45 8.15 18.56
CA PRO A 79 0.20 7.74 17.18
C PRO A 79 -1.24 7.97 16.73
N HIS A 80 -2.22 7.80 17.60
CA HIS A 80 -3.63 7.97 17.25
C HIS A 80 -3.97 9.44 17.04
N GLU A 81 -3.47 10.32 17.89
CA GLU A 81 -3.60 11.77 17.74
C GLU A 81 -3.00 12.23 16.40
N PHE A 82 -1.75 11.82 16.12
CA PHE A 82 -1.09 12.15 14.87
C PHE A 82 -1.89 11.69 13.65
N LEU A 83 -2.30 10.42 13.62
CA LEU A 83 -3.04 9.86 12.50
C LEU A 83 -4.38 10.58 12.28
N ALA A 84 -5.10 10.91 13.36
CA ALA A 84 -6.38 11.61 13.27
C ALA A 84 -6.20 13.01 12.68
N GLN A 85 -5.24 13.79 13.17
CA GLN A 85 -5.06 15.20 12.75
C GLN A 85 -4.53 15.31 11.32
N VAL A 86 -3.60 14.44 10.91
CA VAL A 86 -2.92 14.61 9.62
C VAL A 86 -3.66 13.97 8.44
N HIS A 87 -4.61 13.06 8.69
CA HIS A 87 -5.35 12.36 7.64
C HIS A 87 -6.81 12.82 7.51
N GLU A 88 -7.13 14.04 7.93
CA GLU A 88 -8.43 14.62 7.65
C GLU A 88 -8.65 14.77 6.13
N LEU A 89 -9.73 14.17 5.66
CA LEU A 89 -10.10 14.20 4.25
C LEU A 89 -10.97 15.41 3.94
N PRO A 90 -10.68 16.17 2.86
CA PRO A 90 -11.63 17.09 2.29
C PRO A 90 -12.78 16.33 1.61
N PRO A 91 -13.81 16.99 1.09
CA PRO A 91 -14.82 16.35 0.27
C PRO A 91 -14.13 15.56 -0.87
N LEU A 92 -14.33 14.24 -0.91
CA LEU A 92 -13.59 13.34 -1.82
C LEU A 92 -13.88 13.62 -3.29
N ALA A 93 -15.08 14.13 -3.62
CA ALA A 93 -15.44 14.49 -4.98
C ALA A 93 -14.45 15.48 -5.62
N ASP A 94 -13.86 16.36 -4.82
CA ASP A 94 -12.96 17.43 -5.31
C ASP A 94 -11.54 16.93 -5.54
N VAL A 95 -11.10 15.96 -4.74
CA VAL A 95 -9.68 15.56 -4.69
C VAL A 95 -9.40 14.14 -5.20
N LEU A 96 -10.41 13.28 -5.22
CA LEU A 96 -10.24 11.89 -5.60
C LEU A 96 -10.12 11.75 -7.12
N ARG A 97 -9.01 11.20 -7.56
CA ARG A 97 -8.75 10.89 -8.98
C ARG A 97 -8.27 9.47 -9.10
N ALA A 98 -8.99 8.67 -9.89
CA ALA A 98 -8.67 7.26 -10.12
C ALA A 98 -8.80 6.91 -11.60
N GLU A 99 -8.36 5.72 -11.95
CA GLU A 99 -8.49 5.19 -13.29
C GLU A 99 -9.98 4.98 -13.63
N ARG A 100 -10.38 5.39 -14.85
CA ARG A 100 -11.77 5.26 -15.30
C ARG A 100 -12.21 3.80 -15.26
N GLY A 101 -13.31 3.53 -14.53
CA GLY A 101 -13.85 2.18 -14.37
C GLY A 101 -13.08 1.32 -13.36
N ILE A 102 -12.39 1.93 -12.40
CA ILE A 102 -11.59 1.27 -11.36
C ILE A 102 -12.34 0.09 -10.71
N ALA A 103 -13.63 0.23 -10.43
CA ALA A 103 -14.44 -0.83 -9.82
C ALA A 103 -14.51 -2.09 -10.71
N ARG A 104 -14.68 -1.93 -12.01
CA ARG A 104 -14.67 -3.05 -12.96
C ARG A 104 -13.28 -3.66 -13.13
N LEU A 105 -12.23 -2.82 -13.04
CA LEU A 105 -10.86 -3.28 -13.14
C LEU A 105 -10.48 -4.14 -11.94
N VAL A 106 -10.78 -3.70 -10.73
CA VAL A 106 -10.54 -4.45 -9.49
C VAL A 106 -11.39 -5.72 -9.44
N ALA A 107 -12.70 -5.63 -9.78
CA ALA A 107 -13.59 -6.77 -9.82
C ALA A 107 -13.12 -7.87 -10.78
N GLY A 108 -12.55 -7.48 -11.91
CA GLY A 108 -12.10 -8.41 -12.96
C GLY A 108 -10.76 -9.08 -12.70
N LEU A 109 -10.04 -8.76 -11.62
CA LEU A 109 -8.85 -9.49 -11.20
C LEU A 109 -9.26 -10.79 -10.50
N PRO A 110 -8.70 -11.95 -10.88
CA PRO A 110 -9.05 -13.23 -10.24
C PRO A 110 -8.50 -13.30 -8.82
N GLY A 111 -9.14 -14.08 -7.96
CA GLY A 111 -8.66 -14.41 -6.62
C GLY A 111 -8.97 -13.37 -5.56
N ARG A 112 -8.36 -13.56 -4.38
CA ARG A 112 -8.58 -12.75 -3.17
C ARG A 112 -7.90 -11.40 -3.28
N LYS A 113 -8.48 -10.39 -2.65
CA LYS A 113 -7.91 -9.02 -2.60
C LYS A 113 -7.92 -8.51 -1.17
N ILE A 114 -6.78 -8.01 -0.75
CA ILE A 114 -6.55 -7.42 0.58
C ILE A 114 -5.92 -6.06 0.36
N LEU A 115 -6.45 -5.03 0.99
CA LEU A 115 -5.76 -3.74 1.05
C LEU A 115 -4.65 -3.82 2.09
N LEU A 116 -3.48 -3.28 1.76
CA LEU A 116 -2.32 -3.16 2.65
C LEU A 116 -1.74 -1.75 2.52
N THR A 117 -2.11 -0.85 3.41
CA THR A 117 -1.76 0.57 3.33
C THR A 117 -1.09 1.08 4.60
N ASN A 118 -0.12 2.00 4.44
CA ASN A 118 0.45 2.75 5.57
C ASN A 118 -0.46 3.89 6.05
N ALA A 119 -1.60 4.10 5.42
CA ALA A 119 -2.60 5.06 5.87
C ALA A 119 -3.50 4.46 6.97
N PRO A 120 -4.13 5.29 7.83
CA PRO A 120 -5.07 4.84 8.83
C PRO A 120 -6.41 4.40 8.23
N ALA A 121 -7.16 3.59 8.99
CA ALA A 121 -8.43 3.04 8.54
C ALA A 121 -9.47 4.12 8.22
N HIS A 122 -9.56 5.17 9.04
CA HIS A 122 -10.52 6.27 8.86
C HIS A 122 -10.27 7.08 7.57
N TYR A 123 -9.04 7.05 7.03
CA TYR A 123 -8.70 7.63 5.74
C TYR A 123 -8.97 6.63 4.59
N ALA A 124 -8.54 5.37 4.74
CA ALA A 124 -8.59 4.40 3.66
C ALA A 124 -10.03 3.96 3.30
N MET A 125 -10.89 3.79 4.32
CA MET A 125 -12.23 3.25 4.11
C MET A 125 -13.13 4.17 3.28
N PRO A 126 -13.26 5.48 3.57
CA PRO A 126 -14.03 6.39 2.74
C PRO A 126 -13.56 6.45 1.28
N ILE A 127 -12.26 6.36 1.05
CA ILE A 127 -11.69 6.32 -0.32
C ILE A 127 -12.15 5.07 -1.06
N LEU A 128 -12.06 3.88 -0.44
CA LEU A 128 -12.52 2.64 -1.07
C LEU A 128 -14.02 2.67 -1.39
N GLU A 129 -14.82 3.26 -0.50
CA GLU A 129 -16.26 3.44 -0.68
C GLU A 129 -16.55 4.40 -1.84
N ALA A 130 -15.92 5.57 -1.87
CA ALA A 130 -16.08 6.57 -2.92
C ALA A 130 -15.64 6.04 -4.30
N LEU A 131 -14.65 5.14 -4.35
CA LEU A 131 -14.23 4.45 -5.57
C LEU A 131 -15.16 3.30 -5.96
N GLY A 132 -16.12 2.91 -5.11
CA GLY A 132 -17.02 1.77 -5.31
C GLY A 132 -16.31 0.41 -5.28
N ILE A 133 -15.14 0.33 -4.65
CA ILE A 133 -14.30 -0.89 -4.66
C ILE A 133 -14.23 -1.61 -3.32
N ARG A 134 -14.76 -1.04 -2.23
CA ARG A 134 -14.68 -1.61 -0.88
C ARG A 134 -15.13 -3.08 -0.84
N ARG A 135 -16.23 -3.40 -1.51
CA ARG A 135 -16.82 -4.76 -1.55
C ARG A 135 -15.92 -5.83 -2.19
N HIS A 136 -14.90 -5.41 -2.94
CA HIS A 136 -13.97 -6.32 -3.62
C HIS A 136 -12.76 -6.71 -2.75
N PHE A 137 -12.61 -6.05 -1.60
CA PHE A 137 -11.56 -6.35 -0.64
C PHE A 137 -12.12 -7.15 0.54
N GLU A 138 -11.62 -8.37 0.73
CA GLU A 138 -11.99 -9.22 1.87
C GLU A 138 -11.56 -8.59 3.19
N ARG A 139 -10.41 -7.90 3.16
CA ARG A 139 -9.82 -7.23 4.31
C ARG A 139 -9.14 -5.93 3.89
N CYS A 140 -9.17 -4.95 4.83
CA CYS A 140 -8.32 -3.77 4.79
C CYS A 140 -7.35 -3.89 5.96
N VAL A 141 -6.05 -3.82 5.65
CA VAL A 141 -4.96 -3.80 6.61
C VAL A 141 -4.37 -2.41 6.58
N SER A 142 -4.72 -1.62 7.58
CA SER A 142 -4.24 -0.24 7.79
C SER A 142 -2.98 -0.22 8.65
N ILE A 143 -2.42 0.95 8.90
CA ILE A 143 -1.23 1.10 9.75
C ILE A 143 -1.52 0.65 11.19
N GLU A 144 -2.75 0.83 11.70
CA GLU A 144 -3.17 0.36 13.02
C GLU A 144 -3.18 -1.18 13.08
N ASP A 145 -3.64 -1.85 12.01
CA ASP A 145 -3.65 -3.32 11.92
C ASP A 145 -2.25 -3.94 11.80
N MET A 146 -1.25 -3.14 11.40
CA MET A 146 0.15 -3.54 11.32
C MET A 146 0.85 -3.44 12.68
N ALA A 147 0.32 -2.61 13.60
CA ALA A 147 0.84 -2.47 14.95
C ALA A 147 0.67 -3.77 15.74
N ASP A 148 1.53 -3.97 16.71
CA ASP A 148 1.42 -5.03 17.71
C ASP A 148 1.60 -4.45 19.14
N ARG A 149 1.48 -5.28 20.16
CA ARG A 149 1.62 -4.86 21.57
C ARG A 149 2.99 -4.24 21.89
N ARG A 150 4.00 -4.43 21.02
CA ARG A 150 5.39 -3.99 21.27
C ARG A 150 5.77 -2.78 20.43
N ALA A 151 5.19 -2.63 19.23
CA ALA A 151 5.60 -1.58 18.30
C ALA A 151 4.57 -1.29 17.22
N TRP A 152 4.53 -0.04 16.79
CA TRP A 152 3.94 0.36 15.52
C TRP A 152 4.84 -0.08 14.38
N ARG A 153 4.21 -0.54 13.30
CA ARG A 153 4.91 -1.02 12.09
C ARG A 153 4.24 -0.46 10.85
N ALA A 154 5.01 -0.35 9.80
CA ALA A 154 4.54 0.10 8.49
C ALA A 154 5.24 -0.70 7.39
N LYS A 155 4.72 -0.71 6.16
CA LYS A 155 5.51 -1.20 5.02
C LYS A 155 6.83 -0.40 4.94
N PRO A 156 7.97 -1.05 4.69
CA PRO A 156 8.19 -2.46 4.32
C PRO A 156 8.64 -3.38 5.47
N ASP A 157 8.06 -3.27 6.68
CA ASP A 157 8.49 -4.07 7.83
C ASP A 157 8.33 -5.59 7.60
N ALA A 158 9.42 -6.31 7.81
CA ALA A 158 9.50 -7.75 7.61
C ALA A 158 8.65 -8.55 8.60
N THR A 159 8.60 -8.11 9.85
CA THR A 159 7.82 -8.77 10.91
C THR A 159 6.33 -8.60 10.67
N MET A 160 5.92 -7.40 10.28
CA MET A 160 4.55 -7.12 9.85
C MET A 160 4.12 -8.06 8.73
N LEU A 161 4.92 -8.19 7.66
CA LEU A 161 4.56 -9.05 6.53
C LEU A 161 4.47 -10.52 6.92
N ARG A 162 5.43 -11.07 7.69
CA ARG A 162 5.35 -12.46 8.17
C ARG A 162 4.06 -12.71 8.95
N ARG A 163 3.70 -11.81 9.84
CA ARG A 163 2.45 -11.90 10.62
C ARG A 163 1.22 -11.85 9.72
N LEU A 164 1.22 -10.96 8.74
CA LEU A 164 0.13 -10.85 7.77
C LEU A 164 -0.03 -12.16 6.99
N LEU A 165 1.05 -12.71 6.45
CA LEU A 165 1.02 -13.96 5.70
C LEU A 165 0.43 -15.11 6.54
N VAL A 166 0.84 -15.24 7.79
CA VAL A 166 0.32 -16.27 8.71
C VAL A 166 -1.14 -16.01 9.07
N ARG A 167 -1.47 -14.79 9.50
CA ARG A 167 -2.82 -14.41 9.97
C ARG A 167 -3.88 -14.61 8.90
N GLU A 168 -3.56 -14.27 7.65
CA GLU A 168 -4.49 -14.34 6.53
C GLU A 168 -4.37 -15.67 5.75
N GLY A 169 -3.51 -16.60 6.18
CA GLY A 169 -3.31 -17.89 5.51
C GLY A 169 -2.79 -17.72 4.06
N LEU A 170 -1.82 -16.82 3.86
CA LEU A 170 -1.32 -16.47 2.52
C LEU A 170 -0.07 -17.30 2.19
N ALA A 171 -0.13 -18.06 1.10
CA ALA A 171 1.04 -18.71 0.53
C ALA A 171 1.88 -17.66 -0.24
N PRO A 172 3.15 -17.42 0.14
CA PRO A 172 3.96 -16.36 -0.49
C PRO A 172 4.04 -16.48 -2.01
N ALA A 173 4.26 -17.70 -2.54
CA ALA A 173 4.38 -17.93 -3.98
C ALA A 173 3.13 -17.57 -4.79
N ARG A 174 1.95 -17.48 -4.16
CA ARG A 174 0.69 -17.09 -4.78
C ARG A 174 0.26 -15.67 -4.41
N THR A 175 1.02 -14.98 -3.59
CA THR A 175 0.73 -13.62 -3.13
C THR A 175 1.46 -12.60 -4.00
N TRP A 176 0.72 -11.58 -4.44
CA TRP A 176 1.19 -10.48 -5.26
C TRP A 176 1.04 -9.17 -4.51
N LEU A 177 2.10 -8.38 -4.42
CA LEU A 177 2.03 -7.00 -3.91
C LEU A 177 1.96 -6.04 -5.10
N VAL A 178 0.89 -5.25 -5.18
CA VAL A 178 0.71 -4.16 -6.15
C VAL A 178 0.99 -2.85 -5.44
N GLU A 179 2.02 -2.12 -5.88
CA GLU A 179 2.62 -1.02 -5.10
C GLU A 179 3.29 -0.02 -6.05
N ASP A 180 3.25 1.27 -5.71
CA ASP A 180 3.95 2.34 -6.42
C ASP A 180 5.36 2.59 -5.88
N THR A 181 5.59 2.28 -4.61
CA THR A 181 6.84 2.58 -3.88
C THR A 181 7.85 1.45 -4.03
N ARG A 182 8.94 1.73 -4.75
CA ARG A 182 9.98 0.74 -5.09
C ARG A 182 10.68 0.11 -3.88
N SER A 183 10.91 0.88 -2.81
CA SER A 183 11.51 0.36 -1.58
C SER A 183 10.65 -0.71 -0.92
N HIS A 184 9.32 -0.55 -0.92
CA HIS A 184 8.40 -1.56 -0.42
C HIS A 184 8.51 -2.86 -1.22
N LEU A 185 8.48 -2.78 -2.55
CA LEU A 185 8.65 -3.94 -3.43
C LEU A 185 9.99 -4.64 -3.21
N LYS A 186 11.09 -3.89 -3.13
CA LYS A 186 12.44 -4.43 -2.93
C LYS A 186 12.53 -5.27 -1.66
N HIS A 187 12.09 -4.74 -0.53
CA HIS A 187 12.21 -5.41 0.76
C HIS A 187 11.25 -6.60 0.90
N LEU A 188 10.02 -6.47 0.37
CA LEU A 188 9.01 -7.51 0.55
C LEU A 188 9.17 -8.71 -0.39
N ARG A 189 9.88 -8.56 -1.52
CA ARG A 189 10.17 -9.66 -2.44
C ARG A 189 10.93 -10.82 -1.78
N HIS A 190 11.80 -10.56 -0.83
CA HIS A 190 12.59 -11.59 -0.14
C HIS A 190 11.73 -12.64 0.61
N PHE A 191 10.46 -12.36 0.81
CA PHE A 191 9.50 -13.30 1.41
C PHE A 191 8.90 -14.29 0.39
N GLY A 192 9.36 -14.29 -0.84
CA GLY A 192 8.83 -15.16 -1.89
C GLY A 192 7.53 -14.68 -2.53
N ILE A 193 7.03 -13.50 -2.14
CA ILE A 193 5.88 -12.89 -2.80
C ILE A 193 6.26 -12.32 -4.16
N LYS A 194 5.28 -12.21 -5.05
CA LYS A 194 5.43 -11.58 -6.35
C LYS A 194 5.17 -10.08 -6.26
N THR A 195 5.74 -9.33 -7.18
CA THR A 195 5.72 -7.86 -7.14
C THR A 195 5.20 -7.26 -8.44
N VAL A 196 4.26 -6.32 -8.29
CA VAL A 196 3.75 -5.49 -9.38
C VAL A 196 4.07 -4.04 -9.06
N TRP A 197 4.89 -3.41 -9.90
CA TRP A 197 5.16 -1.98 -9.79
C TRP A 197 4.21 -1.20 -10.69
N ILE A 198 3.31 -0.41 -10.07
CA ILE A 198 2.41 0.48 -10.79
C ILE A 198 2.98 1.89 -10.80
N THR A 199 3.00 2.55 -11.96
CA THR A 199 3.75 3.80 -12.15
C THR A 199 2.92 4.98 -12.65
N GLY A 200 1.66 4.76 -13.04
CA GLY A 200 0.84 5.78 -13.69
C GLY A 200 0.49 6.99 -12.82
N HIS A 201 0.40 6.78 -11.51
CA HIS A 201 0.08 7.83 -10.54
C HIS A 201 1.30 8.43 -9.84
N LEU A 202 2.51 7.92 -10.11
CA LEU A 202 3.73 8.46 -9.52
C LEU A 202 3.90 9.95 -9.89
N PRO A 203 4.29 10.81 -8.93
CA PRO A 203 4.67 12.17 -9.23
C PRO A 203 5.96 12.19 -10.08
N ILE A 204 6.15 13.24 -10.87
CA ILE A 204 7.40 13.45 -11.62
C ILE A 204 8.56 13.67 -10.65
N ARG A 205 8.29 14.39 -9.56
CA ARG A 205 9.24 14.66 -8.48
C ARG A 205 8.64 14.27 -7.14
N ASN A 206 9.46 13.80 -6.21
CA ASN A 206 9.03 13.58 -4.83
C ASN A 206 8.89 14.91 -4.05
N SER A 207 8.51 14.83 -2.78
CA SER A 207 8.35 15.98 -1.89
C SER A 207 9.64 16.79 -1.66
N LEU A 208 10.80 16.23 -1.96
CA LEU A 208 12.12 16.88 -1.92
C LEU A 208 12.58 17.40 -3.28
N GLY A 209 11.71 17.42 -4.30
CA GLY A 209 12.04 17.88 -5.64
C GLY A 209 12.87 16.90 -6.49
N LYS A 210 13.25 15.74 -5.95
CA LYS A 210 14.04 14.73 -6.67
C LYS A 210 13.18 14.03 -7.72
N VAL A 211 13.71 13.92 -8.94
CA VAL A 211 13.03 13.20 -10.04
C VAL A 211 12.83 11.73 -9.67
N MET A 212 11.60 11.26 -9.79
CA MET A 212 11.26 9.86 -9.53
C MET A 212 11.56 9.01 -10.78
N PRO A 213 12.46 8.02 -10.67
CA PRO A 213 12.79 7.18 -11.81
C PRO A 213 11.59 6.30 -12.20
N ARG A 214 11.15 6.45 -13.46
CA ARG A 214 10.06 5.67 -14.04
C ARG A 214 10.53 4.69 -15.13
N SER A 215 11.78 4.84 -15.59
CA SER A 215 12.37 4.00 -16.63
C SER A 215 12.86 2.67 -16.06
N GLY A 216 12.98 1.70 -16.94
CA GLY A 216 13.45 0.37 -16.59
C GLY A 216 12.48 -0.46 -15.74
N ARG A 217 12.83 -1.70 -15.51
CA ARG A 217 12.17 -2.62 -14.59
C ARG A 217 13.24 -3.22 -13.68
N PRO A 218 13.29 -2.86 -12.40
CA PRO A 218 14.25 -3.44 -11.46
C PRO A 218 14.12 -4.97 -11.37
N HIS A 219 15.20 -5.68 -11.09
CA HIS A 219 15.23 -7.15 -11.01
C HIS A 219 14.27 -7.72 -9.94
N TYR A 220 13.96 -6.94 -8.92
CA TYR A 220 13.01 -7.32 -7.86
C TYR A 220 11.54 -7.03 -8.22
N VAL A 221 11.23 -6.56 -9.43
CA VAL A 221 9.89 -6.31 -9.95
C VAL A 221 9.53 -7.38 -10.96
N ASP A 222 8.48 -8.17 -10.69
CA ASP A 222 8.01 -9.22 -11.60
C ASP A 222 7.21 -8.64 -12.77
N ILE A 223 6.32 -7.68 -12.49
CA ILE A 223 5.50 -7.00 -13.49
C ILE A 223 5.60 -5.49 -13.26
N LYS A 224 5.85 -4.72 -14.32
CA LYS A 224 5.76 -3.26 -14.31
C LYS A 224 4.62 -2.84 -15.21
N VAL A 225 3.73 -1.99 -14.71
CA VAL A 225 2.58 -1.45 -15.44
C VAL A 225 2.37 0.03 -15.10
N GLN A 226 1.63 0.73 -15.97
CA GLN A 226 1.22 2.09 -15.68
C GLN A 226 -0.16 2.16 -15.01
N SER A 227 -1.00 1.11 -15.17
CA SER A 227 -2.39 1.13 -14.72
C SER A 227 -2.90 -0.26 -14.39
N LEU A 228 -4.03 -0.35 -13.68
CA LEU A 228 -4.73 -1.62 -13.44
C LEU A 228 -5.30 -2.21 -14.73
N ARG A 229 -5.65 -1.38 -15.70
CA ARG A 229 -6.05 -1.83 -17.03
C ARG A 229 -4.93 -2.60 -17.71
N GLU A 230 -3.70 -2.05 -17.68
CA GLU A 230 -2.52 -2.71 -18.23
C GLU A 230 -2.19 -3.99 -17.45
N LEU A 231 -2.31 -3.98 -16.12
CA LEU A 231 -2.16 -5.20 -15.31
C LEU A 231 -3.12 -6.29 -15.76
N ARG A 232 -4.42 -5.99 -15.91
CA ARG A 232 -5.40 -6.96 -16.41
C ARG A 232 -5.09 -7.47 -17.81
N ALA A 233 -4.69 -6.58 -18.71
CA ALA A 233 -4.29 -6.96 -20.07
C ALA A 233 -3.08 -7.91 -20.04
N SER A 234 -2.07 -7.62 -19.23
CA SER A 234 -0.88 -8.48 -19.09
C SER A 234 -1.21 -9.87 -18.52
N LEU A 235 -2.22 -9.96 -17.67
CA LEU A 235 -2.71 -11.26 -17.14
C LEU A 235 -3.52 -12.05 -18.18
N ALA A 236 -4.18 -11.39 -19.11
CA ALA A 236 -4.94 -12.01 -20.18
C ALA A 236 -4.06 -12.51 -21.34
N THR A 237 -2.96 -11.80 -21.64
CA THR A 237 -1.99 -12.17 -22.69
C THR A 237 -0.93 -13.11 -22.14
N GLY A 238 -1.16 -14.41 -22.22
CA GLY A 238 -0.25 -15.56 -22.08
C GLY A 238 1.01 -15.51 -21.19
N GLU A 239 1.78 -14.43 -21.15
CA GLU A 239 2.96 -14.33 -20.29
C GLU A 239 2.62 -14.06 -18.82
N GLY A 240 1.72 -13.13 -18.55
CA GLY A 240 1.23 -12.85 -17.20
C GLY A 240 0.41 -14.01 -16.66
N ALA A 241 -0.44 -14.62 -17.50
CA ALA A 241 -1.21 -15.81 -17.16
C ALA A 241 -0.30 -17.01 -16.86
N LYS A 242 0.79 -17.23 -17.63
CA LYS A 242 1.79 -18.28 -17.36
C LYS A 242 2.52 -18.02 -16.03
N ARG A 243 2.84 -16.77 -15.69
CA ARG A 243 3.47 -16.42 -14.41
C ARG A 243 2.56 -16.65 -13.22
N VAL A 244 1.27 -16.24 -13.33
CA VAL A 244 0.26 -16.48 -12.29
C VAL A 244 -0.08 -17.96 -12.16
N ALA A 245 -0.24 -18.69 -13.28
CA ALA A 245 -0.52 -20.13 -13.29
C ALA A 245 0.68 -20.96 -12.79
N ARG A 246 1.91 -20.58 -13.12
CA ARG A 246 3.12 -21.25 -12.62
C ARG A 246 3.27 -21.08 -11.11
N ALA A 247 2.95 -19.90 -10.57
CA ALA A 247 2.91 -19.66 -9.14
C ALA A 247 1.84 -20.53 -8.43
N ALA A 248 0.69 -20.76 -9.08
CA ALA A 248 -0.36 -21.63 -8.56
C ALA A 248 0.01 -23.13 -8.57
N ARG A 249 0.86 -23.59 -9.49
CA ARG A 249 1.28 -25.00 -9.63
C ARG A 249 2.48 -25.37 -8.74
N GLN A 250 3.36 -24.43 -8.40
CA GLN A 250 4.55 -24.68 -7.56
C GLN A 250 4.22 -24.87 -6.06
N SER A 251 2.96 -24.76 -5.68
CA SER A 251 2.48 -24.91 -4.29
C SER A 251 1.87 -26.29 -4.01
N ASN A 252 2.08 -27.29 -4.87
CA ASN A 252 1.64 -28.67 -4.63
C ASN A 252 2.90 -29.56 -4.60
N PRO A 253 3.57 -29.76 -3.45
CA PRO A 253 4.41 -30.92 -3.26
C PRO A 253 3.50 -32.14 -3.06
N ASN A 254 3.69 -33.18 -3.85
CA ASN A 254 3.15 -34.50 -3.59
C ASN A 254 3.47 -34.94 -2.16
#